data_f8239606298e9a147619dfd094685026
#
_entry.id   f8239606298e9a147619dfd094685026
#
_cell.length_a   1.000
_cell.length_b   1.000
_cell.length_c   1.000
_cell.angle_alpha   90.00
_cell.angle_beta   90.00
_cell.angle_gamma   90.00
#
_symmetry.space_group_name_H-M   'P 1'
#
loop_
_entity.id
_entity.type
_entity.pdbx_description
1 polymer ?
#
loop_
_entity_poly.entity_id
_entity_poly.type
_entity_poly.pdbx_seq_one_letter_code
_entity_poly.pdbx_strand_id
1 'polypeptide(L)'
;MLVFYKNGEFINPINKNGNIKKSLFKSNVKRARKYARIKGVSGVHFDYIRFPGTAYKYKKGVYAVNLMTKQLSKAVKKANRNAMVSAAVMPESIYSDKYYYGQDIKAMSKYIDVFCPMIYSHSYGLSSKWIRSQTKAFKKAMGGNAQIWAGLQTYGATGKRLSNKALTADIKYALKGGAVGITFFRFGLFNQVNMNKITV
;
A
#
# COMPACT_ATOMS: atom_id res chain seq x y z
N MET A 1 -7.31 -0.52 -7.73
CA MET A 1 -8.33 -1.60 -7.57
C MET A 1 -8.54 -1.86 -6.09
N LEU A 2 -9.77 -1.87 -5.61
CA LEU A 2 -10.12 -2.18 -4.22
C LEU A 2 -10.25 -3.70 -4.05
N VAL A 3 -9.55 -4.31 -3.08
CA VAL A 3 -9.47 -5.78 -2.93
C VAL A 3 -10.52 -6.30 -1.96
N PHE A 4 -10.54 -5.80 -0.73
CA PHE A 4 -11.52 -6.19 0.29
C PHE A 4 -12.50 -5.08 0.62
N TYR A 5 -12.71 -4.14 -0.32
CA TYR A 5 -13.62 -3.01 -0.15
C TYR A 5 -14.43 -2.81 -1.42
N LYS A 6 -15.73 -2.59 -1.29
CA LYS A 6 -16.65 -2.36 -2.42
C LYS A 6 -17.86 -1.56 -1.94
N ASN A 7 -18.27 -0.55 -2.70
CA ASN A 7 -19.48 0.25 -2.44
C ASN A 7 -19.56 0.81 -1.00
N GLY A 8 -18.43 1.34 -0.48
CA GLY A 8 -18.42 1.88 0.89
C GLY A 8 -18.22 0.84 2.01
N GLU A 9 -18.15 -0.45 1.69
CA GLU A 9 -18.13 -1.51 2.69
C GLU A 9 -16.89 -2.41 2.60
N PHE A 10 -16.42 -2.84 3.78
CA PHE A 10 -15.39 -3.87 3.86
C PHE A 10 -16.00 -5.25 3.60
N ILE A 11 -15.37 -6.00 2.70
CA ILE A 11 -15.77 -7.38 2.40
C ILE A 11 -14.82 -8.34 3.11
N ASN A 12 -15.27 -8.98 4.18
CA ASN A 12 -14.47 -9.95 4.90
C ASN A 12 -14.05 -11.10 3.95
N PRO A 13 -12.73 -11.35 3.78
CA PRO A 13 -12.24 -12.43 2.92
C PRO A 13 -12.44 -13.83 3.50
N ILE A 14 -12.88 -13.93 4.76
CA ILE A 14 -13.13 -15.17 5.49
C ILE A 14 -14.63 -15.29 5.78
N ASN A 15 -15.20 -16.48 5.58
CA ASN A 15 -16.59 -16.76 5.88
C ASN A 15 -16.82 -17.09 7.37
N LYS A 16 -18.09 -17.29 7.77
CA LYS A 16 -18.47 -17.60 9.16
C LYS A 16 -17.79 -18.88 9.69
N ASN A 17 -17.45 -19.82 8.82
CA ASN A 17 -16.79 -21.08 9.16
C ASN A 17 -15.24 -20.96 9.17
N GLY A 18 -14.67 -19.75 9.15
CA GLY A 18 -13.23 -19.52 9.16
C GLY A 18 -12.51 -19.86 7.85
N ASN A 19 -13.23 -20.10 6.76
CA ASN A 19 -12.66 -20.45 5.47
C ASN A 19 -12.60 -19.28 4.51
N ILE A 20 -11.63 -19.32 3.58
CA ILE A 20 -11.46 -18.32 2.52
C ILE A 20 -12.70 -18.29 1.61
N LYS A 21 -13.21 -17.09 1.34
CA LYS A 21 -14.29 -16.87 0.37
C LYS A 21 -13.76 -16.99 -1.06
N LYS A 22 -13.77 -18.21 -1.61
CA LYS A 22 -13.23 -18.53 -2.95
C LYS A 22 -13.81 -17.63 -4.06
N SER A 23 -15.12 -17.30 -4.00
CA SER A 23 -15.78 -16.42 -4.97
C SER A 23 -15.19 -15.01 -5.01
N LEU A 24 -14.94 -14.41 -3.82
CA LEU A 24 -14.29 -13.11 -3.70
C LEU A 24 -12.88 -13.13 -4.32
N PHE A 25 -12.11 -14.17 -4.03
CA PHE A 25 -10.76 -14.33 -4.57
C PHE A 25 -10.79 -14.46 -6.10
N LYS A 26 -11.65 -15.33 -6.62
CA LYS A 26 -11.84 -15.52 -8.07
C LYS A 26 -12.25 -14.22 -8.77
N SER A 27 -13.16 -13.46 -8.19
CA SER A 27 -13.62 -12.17 -8.71
C SER A 27 -12.49 -11.12 -8.77
N ASN A 28 -11.72 -10.99 -7.69
CA ASN A 28 -10.60 -10.05 -7.66
C ASN A 28 -9.48 -10.43 -8.65
N VAL A 29 -9.16 -11.73 -8.77
CA VAL A 29 -8.19 -12.25 -9.73
C VAL A 29 -8.64 -11.97 -11.18
N LYS A 30 -9.92 -12.19 -11.51
CA LYS A 30 -10.48 -11.87 -12.84
C LYS A 30 -10.31 -10.37 -13.14
N ARG A 31 -10.60 -9.51 -12.16
CA ARG A 31 -10.49 -8.05 -12.27
C ARG A 31 -9.05 -7.60 -12.48
N ALA A 32 -8.10 -8.10 -11.68
CA ALA A 32 -6.68 -7.80 -11.82
C ALA A 32 -6.15 -8.16 -13.20
N ARG A 33 -6.50 -9.36 -13.70
CA ARG A 33 -6.18 -9.82 -15.06
C ARG A 33 -6.76 -8.91 -16.14
N LYS A 34 -8.02 -8.48 -15.97
CA LYS A 34 -8.68 -7.56 -16.92
C LYS A 34 -7.89 -6.25 -17.03
N TYR A 35 -7.55 -5.63 -15.91
CA TYR A 35 -6.81 -4.35 -15.91
C TYR A 35 -5.41 -4.48 -16.50
N ALA A 36 -4.69 -5.56 -16.18
CA ALA A 36 -3.35 -5.79 -16.71
C ALA A 36 -3.30 -6.00 -18.24
N ARG A 37 -4.43 -6.33 -18.88
CA ARG A 37 -4.54 -6.52 -20.34
C ARG A 37 -4.87 -5.25 -21.11
N ILE A 38 -5.21 -4.16 -20.44
CA ILE A 38 -5.54 -2.91 -21.11
C ILE A 38 -4.28 -2.35 -21.75
N LYS A 39 -4.34 -2.04 -23.04
CA LYS A 39 -3.22 -1.44 -23.79
C LYS A 39 -2.77 -0.13 -23.12
N GLY A 40 -1.47 0.04 -22.92
CA GLY A 40 -0.89 1.22 -22.26
C GLY A 40 -0.84 1.15 -20.73
N VAL A 41 -1.42 0.12 -20.09
CA VAL A 41 -1.30 -0.08 -18.64
C VAL A 41 0.06 -0.69 -18.31
N SER A 42 0.88 0.07 -17.58
CA SER A 42 2.21 -0.35 -17.12
C SER A 42 2.22 -1.04 -15.75
N GLY A 43 1.10 -1.03 -15.03
CA GLY A 43 1.00 -1.68 -13.71
C GLY A 43 -0.41 -1.73 -13.14
N VAL A 44 -0.58 -2.51 -12.08
CA VAL A 44 -1.83 -2.62 -11.33
C VAL A 44 -1.56 -2.35 -9.85
N HIS A 45 -2.25 -1.36 -9.30
CA HIS A 45 -2.17 -1.02 -7.89
C HIS A 45 -3.27 -1.72 -7.08
N PHE A 46 -2.89 -2.37 -5.98
CA PHE A 46 -3.81 -3.02 -5.05
C PHE A 46 -4.06 -2.10 -3.86
N ASP A 47 -5.26 -1.58 -3.79
CA ASP A 47 -5.71 -0.83 -2.64
C ASP A 47 -6.62 -1.70 -1.76
N TYR A 48 -6.65 -1.43 -0.46
CA TYR A 48 -7.47 -2.18 0.51
C TYR A 48 -7.20 -3.69 0.55
N ILE A 49 -5.96 -4.11 0.30
CA ILE A 49 -5.53 -5.50 0.46
C ILE A 49 -5.21 -5.80 1.94
N ARG A 50 -6.20 -5.64 2.81
CA ARG A 50 -6.05 -5.72 4.27
C ARG A 50 -7.38 -5.91 4.97
N PHE A 51 -7.35 -6.28 6.23
CA PHE A 51 -8.49 -6.17 7.15
C PHE A 51 -8.64 -4.72 7.66
N PRO A 52 -9.81 -4.34 8.19
CA PRO A 52 -10.06 -3.02 8.78
C PRO A 52 -9.60 -2.93 10.25
N GLY A 53 -8.46 -3.53 10.60
CA GLY A 53 -7.98 -3.60 11.98
C GLY A 53 -8.39 -4.87 12.75
N THR A 54 -8.93 -5.87 12.07
CA THR A 54 -9.55 -7.05 12.73
C THR A 54 -8.96 -8.40 12.30
N ALA A 55 -7.78 -8.40 11.66
CA ALA A 55 -7.18 -9.63 11.15
C ALA A 55 -6.90 -10.65 12.25
N TYR A 56 -6.49 -10.20 13.44
CA TYR A 56 -6.21 -11.04 14.61
C TYR A 56 -7.41 -11.87 15.08
N LYS A 57 -8.64 -11.44 14.77
CA LYS A 57 -9.87 -12.20 15.09
C LYS A 57 -10.04 -13.48 14.26
N TYR A 58 -9.20 -13.67 13.25
CA TYR A 58 -9.33 -14.79 12.32
C TYR A 58 -8.03 -15.59 12.26
N LYS A 59 -8.07 -16.86 12.64
CA LYS A 59 -6.92 -17.80 12.56
C LYS A 59 -6.22 -17.75 11.19
N LYS A 60 -6.96 -17.50 10.10
CA LYS A 60 -6.44 -17.39 8.73
C LYS A 60 -6.33 -15.94 8.24
N GLY A 61 -6.36 -14.91 9.11
CA GLY A 61 -6.36 -13.50 8.71
C GLY A 61 -5.15 -13.13 7.86
N VAL A 62 -3.96 -13.32 8.39
CA VAL A 62 -2.69 -13.08 7.67
C VAL A 62 -2.57 -13.95 6.43
N TYR A 63 -2.92 -15.22 6.54
CA TYR A 63 -2.90 -16.14 5.39
C TYR A 63 -3.81 -15.68 4.25
N ALA A 64 -5.00 -15.16 4.55
CA ALA A 64 -5.94 -14.66 3.55
C ALA A 64 -5.36 -13.48 2.75
N VAL A 65 -4.69 -12.54 3.43
CA VAL A 65 -4.05 -11.39 2.77
C VAL A 65 -2.88 -11.86 1.90
N ASN A 66 -2.00 -12.70 2.42
CA ASN A 66 -0.86 -13.23 1.68
C ASN A 66 -1.30 -14.06 0.46
N LEU A 67 -2.31 -14.91 0.61
CA LEU A 67 -2.86 -15.73 -0.49
C LEU A 67 -3.46 -14.83 -1.59
N MET A 68 -4.23 -13.82 -1.20
CA MET A 68 -4.80 -12.86 -2.16
C MET A 68 -3.69 -12.11 -2.91
N THR A 69 -2.70 -11.58 -2.19
CA THR A 69 -1.54 -10.89 -2.77
C THR A 69 -0.87 -11.78 -3.82
N LYS A 70 -0.56 -13.03 -3.46
CA LYS A 70 0.05 -14.02 -4.36
C LYS A 70 -0.79 -14.27 -5.61
N GLN A 71 -2.10 -14.49 -5.44
CA GLN A 71 -2.98 -14.81 -6.57
C GLN A 71 -3.17 -13.62 -7.52
N LEU A 72 -3.32 -12.41 -6.98
CA LEU A 72 -3.46 -11.18 -7.76
C LEU A 72 -2.20 -10.88 -8.55
N SER A 73 -1.02 -10.92 -7.90
CA SER A 73 0.26 -10.69 -8.56
C SER A 73 0.49 -11.69 -9.70
N LYS A 74 0.30 -13.00 -9.44
CA LYS A 74 0.41 -14.02 -10.48
C LYS A 74 -0.56 -13.78 -11.64
N ALA A 75 -1.77 -13.31 -11.38
CA ALA A 75 -2.76 -13.02 -12.43
C ALA A 75 -2.36 -11.81 -13.28
N VAL A 76 -1.79 -10.77 -12.68
CA VAL A 76 -1.25 -9.59 -13.38
C VAL A 76 -0.08 -10.01 -14.25
N LYS A 77 0.95 -10.65 -13.68
CA LYS A 77 2.16 -11.08 -14.41
C LYS A 77 1.86 -12.08 -15.53
N LYS A 78 0.86 -12.97 -15.34
CA LYS A 78 0.40 -13.88 -16.42
C LYS A 78 -0.30 -13.12 -17.55
N ALA A 79 -0.99 -12.03 -17.25
CA ALA A 79 -1.72 -11.22 -18.24
C ALA A 79 -0.82 -10.23 -18.97
N ASN A 80 0.15 -9.65 -18.25
CA ASN A 80 1.17 -8.73 -18.76
C ASN A 80 2.43 -8.91 -17.92
N ARG A 81 3.44 -9.58 -18.48
CA ARG A 81 4.69 -9.91 -17.79
C ARG A 81 5.44 -8.66 -17.30
N ASN A 82 5.35 -7.58 -18.06
CA ASN A 82 6.06 -6.32 -17.76
C ASN A 82 5.28 -5.40 -16.81
N ALA A 83 4.01 -5.69 -16.53
CA ALA A 83 3.22 -4.86 -15.63
C ALA A 83 3.75 -4.89 -14.20
N MET A 84 3.97 -3.72 -13.62
CA MET A 84 4.32 -3.59 -12.20
C MET A 84 3.11 -3.90 -11.32
N VAL A 85 3.39 -4.49 -10.16
CA VAL A 85 2.40 -4.73 -9.12
C VAL A 85 2.74 -3.88 -7.92
N SER A 86 1.86 -2.94 -7.55
CA SER A 86 2.02 -2.12 -6.36
C SER A 86 0.88 -2.32 -5.37
N ALA A 87 1.12 -1.99 -4.11
CA ALA A 87 0.10 -2.12 -3.06
C ALA A 87 0.16 -0.98 -2.05
N ALA A 88 -1.00 -0.41 -1.71
CA ALA A 88 -1.16 0.43 -0.54
C ALA A 88 -1.16 -0.44 0.72
N VAL A 89 -0.34 -0.07 1.71
CA VAL A 89 -0.24 -0.77 3.00
C VAL A 89 -0.33 0.22 4.15
N MET A 90 -0.71 -0.29 5.31
CA MET A 90 -0.81 0.51 6.53
C MET A 90 0.59 0.91 7.00
N PRO A 91 0.74 2.05 7.69
CA PRO A 91 2.05 2.62 7.97
C PRO A 91 2.49 2.45 9.42
N GLU A 92 1.82 1.65 10.21
CA GLU A 92 2.12 1.51 11.64
C GLU A 92 3.46 0.78 11.84
N SER A 93 3.58 -0.11 12.79
CA SER A 93 4.73 -0.99 12.88
C SER A 93 4.52 -2.24 12.04
N ILE A 94 5.59 -2.84 11.54
CA ILE A 94 5.53 -4.10 10.78
C ILE A 94 4.78 -5.20 11.55
N TYR A 95 4.90 -5.21 12.89
CA TYR A 95 4.16 -6.11 13.75
C TYR A 95 2.66 -5.77 13.77
N SER A 96 2.32 -4.50 13.98
CA SER A 96 0.93 -4.02 14.03
C SER A 96 0.23 -4.24 12.68
N ASP A 97 0.91 -3.98 11.58
CA ASP A 97 0.37 -4.17 10.24
C ASP A 97 0.00 -5.64 9.98
N LYS A 98 0.85 -6.56 10.43
CA LYS A 98 0.58 -7.99 10.36
C LYS A 98 -0.57 -8.39 11.31
N TYR A 99 -0.55 -7.93 12.56
CA TYR A 99 -1.51 -8.32 13.59
C TYR A 99 -2.92 -7.78 13.31
N TYR A 100 -3.04 -6.47 13.06
CA TYR A 100 -4.34 -5.83 12.88
C TYR A 100 -4.88 -5.91 11.45
N TYR A 101 -4.00 -5.81 10.46
CA TYR A 101 -4.42 -5.70 9.05
C TYR A 101 -4.14 -6.95 8.23
N GLY A 102 -3.39 -7.91 8.78
CA GLY A 102 -3.00 -9.13 8.08
C GLY A 102 -1.89 -8.91 7.05
N GLN A 103 -1.26 -7.75 7.03
CA GLN A 103 -0.23 -7.38 6.07
C GLN A 103 1.16 -7.85 6.55
N ASP A 104 1.54 -9.06 6.22
CA ASP A 104 2.89 -9.57 6.43
C ASP A 104 3.81 -9.05 5.31
N ILE A 105 4.45 -7.91 5.55
CA ILE A 105 5.26 -7.20 4.56
C ILE A 105 6.37 -8.09 3.98
N LYS A 106 7.04 -8.89 4.82
CA LYS A 106 8.07 -9.83 4.37
C LYS A 106 7.51 -10.91 3.44
N ALA A 107 6.35 -11.46 3.74
CA ALA A 107 5.71 -12.47 2.91
C ALA A 107 5.15 -11.87 1.60
N MET A 108 4.56 -10.67 1.69
CA MET A 108 4.00 -9.95 0.54
C MET A 108 5.07 -9.47 -0.42
N SER A 109 6.30 -9.12 0.06
CA SER A 109 7.39 -8.60 -0.79
C SER A 109 7.88 -9.58 -1.85
N LYS A 110 7.53 -10.87 -1.72
CA LYS A 110 7.78 -11.88 -2.76
C LYS A 110 6.88 -11.73 -4.00
N TYR A 111 5.84 -10.91 -3.91
CA TYR A 111 4.80 -10.79 -4.94
C TYR A 111 4.47 -9.36 -5.33
N ILE A 112 4.92 -8.38 -4.56
CA ILE A 112 4.70 -6.95 -4.78
C ILE A 112 6.01 -6.33 -5.25
N ASP A 113 5.99 -5.64 -6.38
CA ASP A 113 7.17 -4.94 -6.92
C ASP A 113 7.39 -3.60 -6.18
N VAL A 114 6.30 -2.92 -5.79
CA VAL A 114 6.33 -1.61 -5.12
C VAL A 114 5.36 -1.55 -3.95
N PHE A 115 5.85 -1.29 -2.76
CA PHE A 115 5.01 -0.95 -1.61
C PHE A 115 4.79 0.56 -1.53
N CYS A 116 3.55 0.95 -1.29
CA CYS A 116 3.13 2.32 -1.04
C CYS A 116 2.57 2.42 0.38
N PRO A 117 3.41 2.41 1.45
CA PRO A 117 2.93 2.59 2.81
C PRO A 117 2.33 3.99 2.96
N MET A 118 1.11 4.08 3.49
CA MET A 118 0.33 5.31 3.65
C MET A 118 0.84 6.12 4.85
N ILE A 119 2.08 6.64 4.79
CA ILE A 119 2.76 7.31 5.90
C ILE A 119 2.24 8.75 6.04
N TYR A 120 0.98 8.88 6.43
CA TYR A 120 0.25 10.15 6.53
C TYR A 120 0.52 10.82 7.89
N SER A 121 1.75 11.31 8.09
CA SER A 121 2.23 11.83 9.36
C SER A 121 1.31 12.89 9.99
N HIS A 122 0.73 13.77 9.19
CA HIS A 122 -0.18 14.81 9.70
C HIS A 122 -1.51 14.23 10.21
N SER A 123 -2.01 13.15 9.62
CA SER A 123 -3.23 12.46 10.11
C SER A 123 -2.96 11.71 11.42
N TYR A 124 -1.73 11.26 11.63
CA TYR A 124 -1.29 10.61 12.87
C TYR A 124 -0.81 11.61 13.94
N GLY A 125 -0.81 12.92 13.66
CA GLY A 125 -0.26 13.93 14.58
C GLY A 125 1.25 13.82 14.79
N LEU A 126 1.97 13.24 13.82
CA LEU A 126 3.40 12.93 13.94
C LEU A 126 4.24 13.83 13.01
N SER A 127 5.50 14.03 13.36
CA SER A 127 6.43 14.82 12.56
C SER A 127 6.95 14.06 11.34
N SER A 128 7.53 14.78 10.37
CA SER A 128 8.18 14.20 9.19
C SER A 128 9.31 13.20 9.54
N LYS A 129 9.89 13.28 10.76
CA LYS A 129 10.87 12.28 11.23
C LYS A 129 10.29 10.87 11.29
N TRP A 130 9.00 10.74 11.62
CA TRP A 130 8.30 9.46 11.62
C TRP A 130 8.24 8.84 10.21
N ILE A 131 8.10 9.66 9.16
CA ILE A 131 8.12 9.20 7.76
C ILE A 131 9.43 8.45 7.48
N ARG A 132 10.57 9.02 7.89
CA ARG A 132 11.89 8.38 7.74
C ARG A 132 11.96 7.04 8.48
N SER A 133 11.50 7.01 9.73
CA SER A 133 11.60 5.79 10.55
C SER A 133 10.72 4.66 9.97
N GLN A 134 9.49 4.97 9.55
CA GLN A 134 8.62 3.97 8.92
C GLN A 134 9.18 3.50 7.58
N THR A 135 9.64 4.41 6.71
CA THR A 135 10.26 4.03 5.44
C THR A 135 11.45 3.09 5.65
N LYS A 136 12.31 3.36 6.65
CA LYS A 136 13.42 2.46 7.02
C LYS A 136 12.93 1.09 7.49
N ALA A 137 11.88 1.05 8.32
CA ALA A 137 11.33 -0.19 8.85
C ALA A 137 10.77 -1.07 7.72
N PHE A 138 10.01 -0.48 6.79
CA PHE A 138 9.51 -1.17 5.60
C PHE A 138 10.64 -1.71 4.73
N LYS A 139 11.66 -0.87 4.42
CA LYS A 139 12.83 -1.29 3.63
C LYS A 139 13.52 -2.51 4.24
N LYS A 140 13.73 -2.49 5.55
CA LYS A 140 14.32 -3.62 6.29
C LYS A 140 13.44 -4.88 6.20
N ALA A 141 12.13 -4.73 6.39
CA ALA A 141 11.20 -5.87 6.37
C ALA A 141 11.09 -6.55 5.01
N MET A 142 11.21 -5.80 3.91
CA MET A 142 11.15 -6.33 2.54
C MET A 142 12.42 -7.09 2.12
N GLY A 143 13.56 -6.86 2.79
CA GLY A 143 14.80 -7.58 2.50
C GLY A 143 15.33 -7.40 1.06
N GLY A 144 15.06 -6.26 0.42
CA GLY A 144 15.51 -5.97 -0.95
C GLY A 144 14.64 -6.53 -2.09
N ASN A 145 13.57 -7.27 -1.77
CA ASN A 145 12.72 -7.89 -2.79
C ASN A 145 11.78 -6.93 -3.53
N ALA A 146 11.58 -5.72 -3.01
CA ALA A 146 10.64 -4.74 -3.55
C ALA A 146 11.14 -3.31 -3.33
N GLN A 147 10.55 -2.36 -4.05
CA GLN A 147 10.78 -0.94 -3.88
C GLN A 147 9.78 -0.33 -2.88
N ILE A 148 10.16 0.83 -2.31
CA ILE A 148 9.23 1.68 -1.54
C ILE A 148 8.99 2.97 -2.30
N TRP A 149 7.72 3.26 -2.55
CA TRP A 149 7.23 4.57 -2.92
C TRP A 149 6.41 5.09 -1.75
N ALA A 150 6.99 5.96 -0.94
CA ALA A 150 6.34 6.43 0.28
C ALA A 150 5.03 7.16 -0.06
N GLY A 151 3.93 6.70 0.52
CA GLY A 151 2.62 7.35 0.42
C GLY A 151 2.57 8.56 1.36
N LEU A 152 2.53 9.75 0.80
CA LEU A 152 2.47 11.02 1.55
C LEU A 152 1.11 11.69 1.33
N GLN A 153 0.55 12.25 2.40
CA GLN A 153 -0.67 13.04 2.29
C GLN A 153 -0.37 14.47 1.80
N THR A 154 -1.32 15.05 1.08
CA THR A 154 -1.23 16.43 0.57
C THR A 154 -2.05 17.43 1.39
N TYR A 155 -2.60 16.99 2.52
CA TYR A 155 -3.48 17.76 3.41
C TYR A 155 -3.11 17.55 4.88
N GLY A 156 -3.38 18.52 5.71
CA GLY A 156 -3.21 18.45 7.17
C GLY A 156 -4.40 17.80 7.88
N ALA A 157 -4.34 17.71 9.20
CA ALA A 157 -5.40 17.14 10.04
C ALA A 157 -6.77 17.83 9.86
N THR A 158 -6.77 19.11 9.50
CA THR A 158 -8.01 19.88 9.21
C THR A 158 -8.54 19.68 7.80
N GLY A 159 -7.95 18.80 6.99
CA GLY A 159 -8.31 18.60 5.59
C GLY A 159 -7.81 19.69 4.63
N LYS A 160 -7.20 20.75 5.14
CA LYS A 160 -6.63 21.83 4.31
C LYS A 160 -5.32 21.38 3.67
N ARG A 161 -5.02 21.91 2.49
CA ARG A 161 -3.79 21.66 1.72
C ARG A 161 -2.54 21.98 2.57
N LEU A 162 -1.54 21.10 2.50
CA LEU A 162 -0.23 21.36 3.10
C LEU A 162 0.52 22.45 2.35
N SER A 163 1.36 23.19 3.07
CA SER A 163 2.30 24.13 2.44
C SER A 163 3.38 23.38 1.65
N ASN A 164 3.95 24.03 0.63
CA ASN A 164 5.08 23.45 -0.12
C ASN A 164 6.27 23.12 0.80
N LYS A 165 6.52 23.94 1.82
CA LYS A 165 7.59 23.70 2.83
C LYS A 165 7.34 22.39 3.59
N ALA A 166 6.12 22.16 4.07
CA ALA A 166 5.77 20.92 4.79
C ALA A 166 5.89 19.70 3.88
N LEU A 167 5.30 19.77 2.68
CA LEU A 167 5.35 18.65 1.74
C LEU A 167 6.78 18.34 1.28
N THR A 168 7.61 19.36 1.05
CA THR A 168 9.05 19.19 0.73
C THR A 168 9.79 18.51 1.88
N ALA A 169 9.49 18.87 3.13
CA ALA A 169 10.10 18.22 4.29
C ALA A 169 9.72 16.73 4.33
N ASP A 170 8.44 16.39 4.15
CA ASP A 170 7.95 15.01 4.14
C ASP A 170 8.65 14.19 3.04
N ILE A 171 8.79 14.74 1.83
CA ILE A 171 9.51 14.09 0.72
C ILE A 171 10.98 13.83 1.12
N LYS A 172 11.69 14.85 1.63
CA LYS A 172 13.09 14.68 2.06
C LYS A 172 13.25 13.58 3.11
N TYR A 173 12.35 13.51 4.08
CA TYR A 173 12.40 12.46 5.10
C TYR A 173 12.09 11.06 4.55
N ALA A 174 11.17 10.95 3.59
CA ALA A 174 10.89 9.69 2.90
C ALA A 174 12.13 9.18 2.14
N LEU A 175 12.76 10.05 1.35
CA LEU A 175 13.98 9.74 0.60
C LEU A 175 15.14 9.36 1.55
N LYS A 176 15.36 10.12 2.62
CA LYS A 176 16.34 9.78 3.69
C LYS A 176 16.01 8.45 4.40
N GLY A 177 14.78 8.00 4.36
CA GLY A 177 14.34 6.68 4.84
C GLY A 177 14.64 5.56 3.86
N GLY A 178 15.00 5.88 2.62
CA GLY A 178 15.31 4.93 1.55
C GLY A 178 14.15 4.63 0.62
N ALA A 179 13.14 5.51 0.56
CA ALA A 179 12.16 5.49 -0.51
C ALA A 179 12.86 5.84 -1.85
N VAL A 180 12.47 5.16 -2.92
CA VAL A 180 12.93 5.41 -4.29
C VAL A 180 11.88 6.11 -5.14
N GLY A 181 10.70 6.32 -4.58
CA GLY A 181 9.58 7.02 -5.19
C GLY A 181 8.62 7.56 -4.14
N ILE A 182 7.73 8.44 -4.57
CA ILE A 182 6.69 9.04 -3.73
C ILE A 182 5.34 8.85 -4.41
N THR A 183 4.32 8.53 -3.63
CA THR A 183 2.93 8.59 -4.05
C THR A 183 2.20 9.63 -3.20
N PHE A 184 1.36 10.45 -3.84
CA PHE A 184 0.61 11.48 -3.14
C PHE A 184 -0.86 11.13 -3.00
N PHE A 185 -1.39 11.30 -1.82
CA PHE A 185 -2.81 11.22 -1.55
C PHE A 185 -3.28 12.51 -0.86
N ARG A 186 -4.18 13.30 -1.49
CA ARG A 186 -4.85 12.99 -2.73
C ARG A 186 -4.57 14.07 -3.80
N PHE A 187 -4.77 13.70 -5.05
CA PHE A 187 -4.78 14.60 -6.20
C PHE A 187 -5.64 15.83 -5.95
N GLY A 188 -5.98 16.73 -6.31
CA GLY A 188 -6.84 17.89 -6.02
C GLY A 188 -6.42 18.77 -4.84
N LEU A 189 -5.64 18.22 -3.91
CA LEU A 189 -5.02 18.99 -2.79
C LEU A 189 -3.50 19.05 -2.93
N PHE A 190 -2.95 18.63 -4.05
CA PHE A 190 -1.53 18.68 -4.32
C PHE A 190 -1.10 20.11 -4.68
N ASN A 191 -0.06 20.61 -4.02
CA ASN A 191 0.65 21.81 -4.43
C ASN A 191 1.81 21.43 -5.34
N GLN A 192 2.06 22.24 -6.35
CA GLN A 192 3.26 22.07 -7.16
C GLN A 192 4.50 22.27 -6.29
N VAL A 193 5.31 21.23 -6.19
CA VAL A 193 6.58 21.25 -5.47
C VAL A 193 7.70 21.30 -6.50
N ASN A 194 8.65 22.20 -6.28
CA ASN A 194 9.83 22.24 -7.13
C ASN A 194 10.75 21.07 -6.79
N MET A 195 10.60 19.97 -7.54
CA MET A 195 11.36 18.73 -7.33
C MET A 195 12.88 18.92 -7.52
N ASN A 196 13.29 19.88 -8.31
CA ASN A 196 14.73 20.18 -8.53
C ASN A 196 15.42 20.74 -7.28
N LYS A 197 14.67 21.26 -6.31
CA LYS A 197 15.19 21.74 -5.02
C LYS A 197 15.21 20.68 -3.93
N ILE A 198 14.82 19.44 -4.24
CA ILE A 198 14.83 18.32 -3.30
C ILE A 198 16.12 17.54 -3.48
N THR A 199 17.09 17.83 -2.61
CA THR A 199 18.33 17.04 -2.48
C THR A 199 18.22 16.08 -1.31
N VAL A 200 18.74 14.89 -1.45
CA VAL A 200 18.78 13.82 -0.42
C VAL A 200 20.13 13.85 0.26
#